data_209e9591d56cd5eca602f72486891082
#
_entry.id   209e9591d56cd5eca602f72486891082
#
_cell.length_a   1.000
_cell.length_b   1.000
_cell.length_c   1.000
_cell.angle_alpha   90.00
_cell.angle_beta   90.00
_cell.angle_gamma   90.00
#
_symmetry.space_group_name_H-M   'P 1'
#
loop_
_entity.id
_entity.type
_entity.pdbx_description
1 polymer ?
#
loop_
_entity_poly.entity_id
_entity_poly.type
_entity_poly.pdbx_seq_one_letter_code
_entity_poly.pdbx_strand_id
1 'polypeptide(L)'
;MKFSLIMATCGRRDDIIDLLKSLEKQTYKNFELIVVDQNDTPISDLFEDYKEKFPINYIYTPIKGLSRARNTGLKVADGDIIAFPDDDCIYEINVLESIQEAFEKNKDIHFISTNTTNVEGTGSLIHAPETDIILNNKYGFIGPSFTLFFTKQFIQDVGTFDEDLGVGSGTIYGAGEETDFVLRGMKSGYTGVFKKDLFVYHPVKEEVINEQSLKRAISYAGGFGRVIRLHYGFPYFLRAIAAATFRTVQNISNDKRKFHANRLKGIMRGYFK
;
A
#
# COMPACT_ATOMS: atom_id res chain seq x y z
N MET A 1 15.39 -15.69 -7.33
CA MET A 1 14.94 -15.00 -6.09
C MET A 1 13.58 -15.55 -5.69
N LYS A 2 13.26 -15.77 -4.41
CA LYS A 2 11.93 -16.17 -3.95
C LYS A 2 11.12 -14.93 -3.57
N PHE A 3 9.82 -14.89 -3.89
CA PHE A 3 8.92 -13.84 -3.39
C PHE A 3 8.11 -14.33 -2.19
N SER A 4 7.95 -13.48 -1.17
CA SER A 4 6.90 -13.62 -0.15
C SER A 4 5.86 -12.52 -0.37
N LEU A 5 4.66 -12.91 -0.75
CA LEU A 5 3.52 -12.03 -0.98
C LEU A 5 2.66 -12.04 0.28
N ILE A 6 2.63 -10.95 1.02
CA ILE A 6 1.91 -10.84 2.32
C ILE A 6 0.59 -10.13 2.08
N MET A 7 -0.50 -10.87 2.04
CA MET A 7 -1.86 -10.38 1.88
C MET A 7 -2.55 -10.26 3.25
N ALA A 8 -2.99 -9.06 3.60
CA ALA A 8 -3.88 -8.84 4.73
C ALA A 8 -5.33 -8.77 4.25
N THR A 9 -6.26 -9.46 4.92
CA THR A 9 -7.67 -9.40 4.56
C THR A 9 -8.57 -9.19 5.77
N CYS A 10 -9.63 -8.38 5.59
CA CYS A 10 -10.62 -8.11 6.61
C CYS A 10 -11.95 -7.64 5.96
N GLY A 11 -13.00 -8.43 6.10
CA GLY A 11 -14.36 -8.10 5.63
C GLY A 11 -14.59 -8.32 4.13
N ARG A 12 -13.66 -9.03 3.43
CA ARG A 12 -13.79 -9.40 2.02
C ARG A 12 -13.70 -10.91 1.84
N ARG A 13 -14.31 -11.40 0.79
CA ARG A 13 -14.28 -12.82 0.41
C ARG A 13 -14.17 -13.00 -1.11
N ASP A 14 -15.03 -12.37 -1.88
CA ASP A 14 -15.13 -12.61 -3.32
C ASP A 14 -13.96 -11.97 -4.09
N ASP A 15 -13.53 -10.77 -3.70
CA ASP A 15 -12.42 -10.04 -4.34
C ASP A 15 -11.09 -10.85 -4.30
N ILE A 16 -10.86 -11.65 -3.24
CA ILE A 16 -9.66 -12.48 -3.05
C ILE A 16 -9.48 -13.50 -4.19
N ILE A 17 -10.58 -14.02 -4.72
CA ILE A 17 -10.54 -15.04 -5.78
C ILE A 17 -9.84 -14.51 -7.04
N ASP A 18 -10.01 -13.25 -7.37
CA ASP A 18 -9.38 -12.68 -8.56
C ASP A 18 -7.86 -12.49 -8.36
N LEU A 19 -7.43 -12.11 -7.17
CA LEU A 19 -6.02 -12.15 -6.81
C LEU A 19 -5.44 -13.57 -6.94
N LEU A 20 -6.07 -14.58 -6.32
CA LEU A 20 -5.60 -15.98 -6.36
C LEU A 20 -5.48 -16.48 -7.79
N LYS A 21 -6.49 -16.24 -8.65
CA LYS A 21 -6.45 -16.58 -10.07
C LYS A 21 -5.31 -15.87 -10.82
N SER A 22 -5.00 -14.63 -10.47
CA SER A 22 -3.91 -13.88 -11.09
C SER A 22 -2.54 -14.40 -10.67
N LEU A 23 -2.39 -14.84 -9.41
CA LEU A 23 -1.18 -15.47 -8.91
C LEU A 23 -0.97 -16.87 -9.53
N GLU A 24 -2.02 -17.68 -9.68
CA GLU A 24 -1.94 -18.96 -10.38
C GLU A 24 -1.39 -18.82 -11.81
N LYS A 25 -1.72 -17.73 -12.50
CA LYS A 25 -1.30 -17.46 -13.88
C LYS A 25 0.09 -16.85 -14.02
N GLN A 26 0.77 -16.44 -12.93
CA GLN A 26 2.09 -15.85 -13.01
C GLN A 26 3.06 -16.73 -13.79
N THR A 27 3.87 -16.14 -14.69
CA THR A 27 4.95 -16.85 -15.40
C THR A 27 6.06 -17.27 -14.44
N TYR A 28 6.38 -16.45 -13.45
CA TYR A 28 7.35 -16.75 -12.41
C TYR A 28 6.70 -17.49 -11.24
N LYS A 29 7.18 -18.72 -10.94
CA LYS A 29 6.53 -19.62 -9.98
C LYS A 29 7.21 -19.69 -8.60
N ASN A 30 8.40 -19.10 -8.43
CA ASN A 30 9.10 -19.15 -7.15
C ASN A 30 8.59 -18.09 -6.18
N PHE A 31 7.38 -18.26 -5.70
CA PHE A 31 6.74 -17.38 -4.70
C PHE A 31 5.93 -18.19 -3.70
N GLU A 32 5.63 -17.57 -2.56
CA GLU A 32 4.64 -18.01 -1.59
C GLU A 32 3.63 -16.89 -1.35
N LEU A 33 2.41 -17.25 -0.97
CA LEU A 33 1.39 -16.34 -0.46
C LEU A 33 1.25 -16.53 1.04
N ILE A 34 1.46 -15.46 1.81
CA ILE A 34 1.21 -15.41 3.25
C ILE A 34 -0.08 -14.65 3.45
N VAL A 35 -1.11 -15.35 3.90
CA VAL A 35 -2.45 -14.77 4.16
C VAL A 35 -2.55 -14.45 5.64
N VAL A 36 -2.80 -13.19 5.98
CA VAL A 36 -3.13 -12.79 7.34
C VAL A 36 -4.59 -12.38 7.39
N ASP A 37 -5.40 -13.31 7.86
CA ASP A 37 -6.85 -13.19 7.93
C ASP A 37 -7.28 -12.56 9.26
N GLN A 38 -7.92 -11.38 9.18
CA GLN A 38 -8.46 -10.63 10.30
C GLN A 38 -9.99 -10.59 10.31
N ASN A 39 -10.66 -11.50 9.59
CA ASN A 39 -12.12 -11.62 9.59
C ASN A 39 -12.64 -12.09 10.94
N ASP A 40 -13.90 -11.80 11.24
CA ASP A 40 -14.54 -12.29 12.45
C ASP A 40 -14.76 -13.82 12.41
N THR A 41 -14.92 -14.37 11.21
CA THR A 41 -14.96 -15.80 10.92
C THR A 41 -13.83 -16.11 9.93
N PRO A 42 -12.97 -17.10 10.22
CA PRO A 42 -11.90 -17.51 9.32
C PRO A 42 -12.41 -17.89 7.92
N ILE A 43 -11.64 -17.55 6.90
CA ILE A 43 -11.97 -17.81 5.50
C ILE A 43 -10.97 -18.78 4.84
N SER A 44 -10.37 -19.68 5.63
CA SER A 44 -9.35 -20.63 5.16
C SER A 44 -9.83 -21.54 4.04
N ASP A 45 -11.14 -21.79 3.96
CA ASP A 45 -11.77 -22.60 2.91
C ASP A 45 -11.57 -22.04 1.49
N LEU A 46 -11.42 -20.71 1.34
CA LEU A 46 -11.14 -20.06 0.05
C LEU A 46 -9.81 -20.47 -0.58
N PHE A 47 -8.87 -20.92 0.24
CA PHE A 47 -7.50 -21.19 -0.19
C PHE A 47 -7.24 -22.69 -0.48
N GLU A 48 -8.18 -23.59 -0.16
CA GLU A 48 -7.97 -25.03 -0.28
C GLU A 48 -7.65 -25.45 -1.73
N ASP A 49 -8.38 -24.94 -2.71
CA ASP A 49 -8.19 -25.28 -4.14
C ASP A 49 -6.87 -24.72 -4.73
N TYR A 50 -6.23 -23.78 -4.02
CA TYR A 50 -4.99 -23.13 -4.46
C TYR A 50 -3.73 -23.67 -3.78
N LYS A 51 -3.84 -24.43 -2.68
CA LYS A 51 -2.68 -25.01 -1.97
C LYS A 51 -1.83 -25.94 -2.83
N GLU A 52 -2.45 -26.60 -3.83
CA GLU A 52 -1.73 -27.44 -4.79
C GLU A 52 -1.12 -26.66 -5.96
N LYS A 53 -1.47 -25.37 -6.11
CA LYS A 53 -1.02 -24.50 -7.21
C LYS A 53 0.25 -23.73 -6.85
N PHE A 54 0.30 -23.24 -5.63
CA PHE A 54 1.46 -22.53 -5.06
C PHE A 54 1.42 -22.59 -3.52
N PRO A 55 2.58 -22.40 -2.85
CA PRO A 55 2.66 -22.43 -1.39
C PRO A 55 1.81 -21.32 -0.75
N ILE A 56 0.94 -21.68 0.19
CA ILE A 56 0.10 -20.77 0.95
C ILE A 56 0.34 -20.99 2.44
N ASN A 57 0.74 -19.94 3.14
CA ASN A 57 0.84 -19.89 4.60
C ASN A 57 -0.32 -19.05 5.14
N TYR A 58 -1.30 -19.71 5.75
CA TYR A 58 -2.50 -19.05 6.28
C TYR A 58 -2.39 -18.82 7.78
N ILE A 59 -2.54 -17.57 8.20
CA ILE A 59 -2.48 -17.11 9.58
C ILE A 59 -3.79 -16.41 9.92
N TYR A 60 -4.52 -16.95 10.89
CA TYR A 60 -5.71 -16.29 11.43
C TYR A 60 -5.39 -15.48 12.67
N THR A 61 -5.87 -14.24 12.73
CA THR A 61 -5.79 -13.38 13.92
C THR A 61 -7.00 -12.45 13.99
N PRO A 62 -7.74 -12.41 15.11
CA PRO A 62 -8.87 -11.50 15.24
C PRO A 62 -8.45 -10.05 15.53
N ILE A 63 -7.15 -9.79 15.68
CA ILE A 63 -6.62 -8.46 15.99
C ILE A 63 -6.58 -7.63 14.72
N LYS A 64 -7.46 -6.62 14.61
CA LYS A 64 -7.57 -5.74 13.44
C LYS A 64 -6.37 -4.79 13.32
N GLY A 65 -6.08 -4.38 12.09
CA GLY A 65 -5.08 -3.38 11.74
C GLY A 65 -4.19 -3.83 10.60
N LEU A 66 -4.15 -3.05 9.51
CA LEU A 66 -3.41 -3.38 8.30
C LEU A 66 -1.91 -3.52 8.58
N SER A 67 -1.30 -2.56 9.28
CA SER A 67 0.12 -2.62 9.67
C SER A 67 0.43 -3.83 10.54
N ARG A 68 -0.45 -4.17 11.49
CA ARG A 68 -0.32 -5.37 12.33
C ARG A 68 -0.35 -6.66 11.52
N ALA A 69 -1.28 -6.75 10.56
CA ALA A 69 -1.36 -7.91 9.67
C ALA A 69 -0.07 -8.06 8.86
N ARG A 70 0.41 -6.97 8.24
CA ARG A 70 1.68 -6.99 7.49
C ARG A 70 2.86 -7.38 8.37
N ASN A 71 2.95 -6.83 9.57
CA ASN A 71 3.99 -7.20 10.54
C ASN A 71 3.89 -8.67 10.98
N THR A 72 2.68 -9.22 11.07
CA THR A 72 2.49 -10.65 11.36
C THR A 72 3.00 -11.51 10.22
N GLY A 73 2.70 -11.16 8.97
CA GLY A 73 3.22 -11.86 7.79
C GLY A 73 4.74 -11.74 7.66
N LEU A 74 5.33 -10.58 7.96
CA LEU A 74 6.79 -10.37 7.93
C LEU A 74 7.56 -11.31 8.86
N LYS A 75 6.97 -11.77 9.97
CA LYS A 75 7.63 -12.69 10.91
C LYS A 75 7.90 -14.08 10.32
N VAL A 76 7.15 -14.47 9.29
CA VAL A 76 7.23 -15.80 8.67
C VAL A 76 7.69 -15.75 7.22
N ALA A 77 7.82 -14.57 6.64
CA ALA A 77 8.29 -14.38 5.27
C ALA A 77 9.78 -14.71 5.14
N ASP A 78 10.12 -15.60 4.22
CA ASP A 78 11.51 -16.02 3.98
C ASP A 78 12.04 -15.65 2.58
N GLY A 79 11.20 -15.06 1.72
CA GLY A 79 11.56 -14.63 0.37
C GLY A 79 12.68 -13.60 0.30
N ASP A 80 13.35 -13.55 -0.84
CA ASP A 80 14.36 -12.54 -1.19
C ASP A 80 13.71 -11.19 -1.51
N ILE A 81 12.46 -11.24 -2.02
CA ILE A 81 11.63 -10.08 -2.36
C ILE A 81 10.32 -10.19 -1.57
N ILE A 82 9.93 -9.10 -0.91
CA ILE A 82 8.70 -9.01 -0.12
C ILE A 82 7.76 -8.01 -0.79
N ALA A 83 6.49 -8.38 -0.93
CA ALA A 83 5.44 -7.50 -1.42
C ALA A 83 4.16 -7.63 -0.59
N PHE A 84 3.31 -6.62 -0.67
CA PHE A 84 2.10 -6.50 0.15
C PHE A 84 0.86 -6.31 -0.75
N PRO A 85 0.42 -7.36 -1.50
CA PRO A 85 -0.80 -7.27 -2.28
C PRO A 85 -2.01 -6.95 -1.40
N ASP A 86 -2.88 -6.05 -1.88
CA ASP A 86 -4.20 -5.89 -1.31
C ASP A 86 -5.10 -7.05 -1.78
N ASP A 87 -6.09 -7.41 -0.99
CA ASP A 87 -6.96 -8.56 -1.22
C ASP A 87 -7.94 -8.39 -2.42
N ASP A 88 -7.96 -7.21 -3.06
CA ASP A 88 -8.73 -6.88 -4.26
C ASP A 88 -7.84 -6.44 -5.44
N CYS A 89 -6.53 -6.66 -5.39
CA CYS A 89 -5.66 -6.39 -6.53
C CYS A 89 -5.54 -7.60 -7.48
N ILE A 90 -5.11 -7.35 -8.71
CA ILE A 90 -4.86 -8.36 -9.74
C ILE A 90 -3.44 -8.14 -10.29
N TYR A 91 -2.62 -9.17 -10.24
CA TYR A 91 -1.26 -9.13 -10.76
C TYR A 91 -1.25 -9.39 -12.27
N GLU A 92 -0.59 -8.53 -13.04
CA GLU A 92 -0.31 -8.80 -14.44
C GLU A 92 0.51 -10.09 -14.58
N ILE A 93 0.26 -10.86 -15.65
CA ILE A 93 0.74 -12.25 -15.80
C ILE A 93 2.27 -12.41 -15.66
N ASN A 94 3.05 -11.40 -15.99
CA ASN A 94 4.52 -11.42 -15.97
C ASN A 94 5.13 -10.48 -14.94
N VAL A 95 4.33 -9.89 -14.03
CA VAL A 95 4.84 -8.84 -13.13
C VAL A 95 5.93 -9.38 -12.20
N LEU A 96 5.78 -10.59 -11.63
CA LEU A 96 6.79 -11.16 -10.75
C LEU A 96 8.10 -11.46 -11.48
N GLU A 97 8.04 -11.95 -12.72
CA GLU A 97 9.20 -12.19 -13.56
C GLU A 97 9.93 -10.87 -13.89
N SER A 98 9.18 -9.85 -14.32
CA SER A 98 9.75 -8.54 -14.65
C SER A 98 10.38 -7.84 -13.43
N ILE A 99 9.78 -7.98 -12.24
CA ILE A 99 10.34 -7.46 -10.99
C ILE A 99 11.64 -8.20 -10.63
N GLN A 100 11.64 -9.52 -10.74
CA GLN A 100 12.82 -10.34 -10.47
C GLN A 100 13.98 -9.95 -11.40
N GLU A 101 13.73 -9.82 -12.71
CA GLU A 101 14.73 -9.37 -13.67
C GLU A 101 15.25 -7.95 -13.36
N ALA A 102 14.36 -7.02 -12.96
CA ALA A 102 14.77 -5.66 -12.63
C ALA A 102 15.73 -5.60 -11.45
N PHE A 103 15.50 -6.41 -10.40
CA PHE A 103 16.42 -6.54 -9.26
C PHE A 103 17.72 -7.27 -9.62
N GLU A 104 17.70 -8.21 -10.55
CA GLU A 104 18.92 -8.87 -11.01
C GLU A 104 19.79 -7.95 -11.86
N LYS A 105 19.18 -7.15 -12.73
CA LYS A 105 19.88 -6.20 -13.62
C LYS A 105 20.48 -5.01 -12.86
N ASN A 106 19.88 -4.61 -11.72
CA ASN A 106 20.38 -3.47 -10.95
C ASN A 106 20.38 -3.79 -9.45
N LYS A 107 21.55 -4.07 -8.91
CA LYS A 107 21.78 -4.41 -7.49
C LYS A 107 21.73 -3.21 -6.55
N ASP A 108 21.73 -1.99 -7.08
CA ASP A 108 21.71 -0.75 -6.29
C ASP A 108 20.27 -0.30 -5.97
N ILE A 109 19.25 -0.97 -6.54
CA ILE A 109 17.85 -0.71 -6.19
C ILE A 109 17.39 -1.70 -5.12
N HIS A 110 16.63 -1.20 -4.17
CA HIS A 110 16.20 -1.96 -3.00
C HIS A 110 14.67 -2.08 -2.90
N PHE A 111 13.95 -1.24 -3.64
CA PHE A 111 12.51 -1.39 -3.82
C PHE A 111 12.09 -0.94 -5.23
N ILE A 112 10.98 -1.51 -5.69
CA ILE A 112 10.35 -1.17 -6.97
C ILE A 112 8.92 -0.78 -6.69
N SER A 113 8.46 0.34 -7.28
CA SER A 113 7.06 0.71 -7.37
C SER A 113 6.58 0.49 -8.80
N THR A 114 5.50 -0.25 -8.98
CA THR A 114 4.84 -0.42 -10.27
C THR A 114 3.78 0.63 -10.50
N ASN A 115 3.28 0.71 -11.70
CA ASN A 115 2.09 1.47 -12.06
C ASN A 115 0.83 0.72 -11.62
N THR A 116 -0.31 1.43 -11.59
CA THR A 116 -1.61 0.83 -11.30
C THR A 116 -2.72 1.49 -12.11
N THR A 117 -3.70 0.70 -12.50
CA THR A 117 -4.94 1.11 -13.13
C THR A 117 -6.02 0.06 -12.81
N ASN A 118 -7.30 0.33 -13.14
CA ASN A 118 -8.28 -0.74 -13.17
C ASN A 118 -8.02 -1.67 -14.38
N VAL A 119 -8.62 -2.86 -14.37
CA VAL A 119 -8.38 -3.87 -15.42
C VAL A 119 -8.75 -3.35 -16.82
N GLU A 120 -9.72 -2.45 -16.92
CA GLU A 120 -10.16 -1.82 -18.17
C GLU A 120 -9.21 -0.71 -18.66
N GLY A 121 -8.22 -0.32 -17.87
CA GLY A 121 -7.28 0.78 -18.22
C GLY A 121 -7.90 2.18 -18.24
N THR A 122 -9.10 2.35 -17.67
CA THR A 122 -9.87 3.60 -17.73
C THR A 122 -9.72 4.49 -16.50
N GLY A 123 -9.04 4.02 -15.44
CA GLY A 123 -8.86 4.78 -14.21
C GLY A 123 -7.63 4.34 -13.42
N SER A 124 -7.04 5.27 -12.70
CA SER A 124 -5.89 4.99 -11.82
C SER A 124 -6.05 5.68 -10.48
N LEU A 125 -5.53 5.04 -9.42
CA LEU A 125 -5.46 5.60 -8.07
C LEU A 125 -4.32 6.61 -7.91
N ILE A 126 -3.39 6.66 -8.86
CA ILE A 126 -2.19 7.50 -8.80
C ILE A 126 -2.05 8.36 -10.05
N HIS A 127 -1.38 9.49 -9.89
CA HIS A 127 -0.82 10.24 -11.01
C HIS A 127 0.60 9.74 -11.25
N ALA A 128 0.71 8.68 -12.04
CA ALA A 128 1.97 8.01 -12.30
C ALA A 128 2.92 8.90 -13.14
N PRO A 129 4.25 8.81 -12.90
CA PRO A 129 5.22 9.40 -13.80
C PRO A 129 5.13 8.81 -15.21
N GLU A 130 5.39 9.64 -16.23
CA GLU A 130 5.34 9.22 -17.66
C GLU A 130 6.55 8.37 -18.07
N THR A 131 7.59 8.33 -17.25
CA THR A 131 8.82 7.56 -17.46
C THR A 131 9.21 6.81 -16.22
N ASP A 132 10.10 5.81 -16.36
CA ASP A 132 10.78 5.24 -15.21
C ASP A 132 11.58 6.31 -14.47
N ILE A 133 11.47 6.37 -13.16
CA ILE A 133 12.19 7.34 -12.33
C ILE A 133 12.87 6.67 -11.13
N ILE A 134 14.01 7.22 -10.75
CA ILE A 134 14.69 6.81 -9.51
C ILE A 134 13.96 7.43 -8.31
N LEU A 135 13.55 6.59 -7.38
CA LEU A 135 12.89 6.96 -6.14
C LEU A 135 13.93 7.09 -5.03
N ASN A 136 14.09 8.31 -4.53
CA ASN A 136 15.00 8.62 -3.44
C ASN A 136 14.47 9.85 -2.68
N ASN A 137 15.21 10.34 -1.70
CA ASN A 137 14.82 11.51 -0.89
C ASN A 137 14.49 12.79 -1.67
N LYS A 138 14.84 12.88 -2.96
CA LYS A 138 14.55 14.05 -3.81
C LYS A 138 13.20 13.92 -4.52
N TYR A 139 12.69 12.71 -4.71
CA TYR A 139 11.46 12.43 -5.45
C TYR A 139 10.43 11.82 -4.51
N GLY A 140 9.42 12.61 -4.17
CA GLY A 140 8.39 12.25 -3.18
C GLY A 140 7.25 11.36 -3.69
N PHE A 141 7.42 10.70 -4.86
CA PHE A 141 6.42 9.76 -5.35
C PHE A 141 6.60 8.41 -4.64
N ILE A 142 5.55 7.94 -4.01
CA ILE A 142 5.45 6.60 -3.43
C ILE A 142 4.10 6.05 -3.86
N GLY A 143 4.11 4.91 -4.53
CA GLY A 143 2.90 4.20 -4.92
C GLY A 143 2.18 3.60 -3.70
N PRO A 144 0.90 3.19 -3.86
CA PRO A 144 0.19 2.44 -2.82
C PRO A 144 0.89 1.11 -2.55
N SER A 145 0.69 0.57 -1.35
CA SER A 145 1.41 -0.60 -0.86
C SER A 145 1.41 -1.81 -1.78
N PHE A 146 0.30 -2.08 -2.46
CA PHE A 146 0.16 -3.21 -3.38
C PHE A 146 1.00 -3.08 -4.67
N THR A 147 1.56 -1.90 -4.94
CA THR A 147 2.50 -1.66 -6.06
C THR A 147 3.96 -1.77 -5.66
N LEU A 148 4.26 -2.03 -4.37
CA LEU A 148 5.60 -1.95 -3.83
C LEU A 148 6.20 -3.35 -3.61
N PHE A 149 7.43 -3.52 -4.10
CA PHE A 149 8.24 -4.73 -3.96
C PHE A 149 9.57 -4.35 -3.34
N PHE A 150 9.97 -5.03 -2.26
CA PHE A 150 11.14 -4.69 -1.46
C PHE A 150 12.13 -5.86 -1.43
N THR A 151 13.42 -5.57 -1.46
CA THR A 151 14.42 -6.59 -1.12
C THR A 151 14.34 -6.97 0.35
N LYS A 152 14.70 -8.20 0.67
CA LYS A 152 14.79 -8.69 2.07
C LYS A 152 15.70 -7.80 2.92
N GLN A 153 16.81 -7.31 2.34
CA GLN A 153 17.72 -6.40 3.03
C GLN A 153 17.02 -5.10 3.44
N PHE A 154 16.25 -4.49 2.53
CA PHE A 154 15.46 -3.31 2.86
C PHE A 154 14.54 -3.55 4.07
N ILE A 155 13.80 -4.68 4.06
CA ILE A 155 12.89 -5.05 5.15
C ILE A 155 13.64 -5.23 6.47
N GLN A 156 14.78 -5.91 6.46
CA GLN A 156 15.57 -6.18 7.67
C GLN A 156 16.10 -4.89 8.32
N ASP A 157 16.54 -3.94 7.52
CA ASP A 157 17.17 -2.72 8.03
C ASP A 157 16.13 -1.65 8.40
N VAL A 158 15.00 -1.57 7.69
CA VAL A 158 13.92 -0.63 7.99
C VAL A 158 13.01 -1.14 9.13
N GLY A 159 12.91 -2.45 9.27
CA GLY A 159 12.14 -3.12 10.31
C GLY A 159 10.67 -3.31 9.95
N THR A 160 9.77 -2.94 10.86
CA THR A 160 8.33 -3.17 10.75
C THR A 160 7.56 -1.90 10.37
N PHE A 161 6.32 -2.07 9.94
CA PHE A 161 5.36 -0.97 9.82
C PHE A 161 5.02 -0.39 11.20
N ASP A 162 4.80 0.92 11.26
CA ASP A 162 4.24 1.57 12.46
C ASP A 162 2.77 1.15 12.62
N GLU A 163 2.45 0.43 13.69
CA GLU A 163 1.11 -0.11 13.95
C GLU A 163 0.08 0.95 14.35
N ASP A 164 0.52 2.15 14.66
CA ASP A 164 -0.37 3.30 14.87
C ASP A 164 -0.88 3.89 13.55
N LEU A 165 -0.22 3.58 12.41
CA LEU A 165 -0.61 4.01 11.07
C LEU A 165 -1.40 2.92 10.34
N GLY A 166 -2.31 3.36 9.46
CA GLY A 166 -3.05 2.48 8.56
C GLY A 166 -4.47 2.16 9.01
N VAL A 167 -5.20 1.56 8.10
CA VAL A 167 -6.61 1.17 8.31
C VAL A 167 -6.71 0.18 9.46
N GLY A 168 -7.66 0.40 10.37
CA GLY A 168 -7.91 -0.50 11.49
C GLY A 168 -6.88 -0.41 12.63
N SER A 169 -5.97 0.55 12.63
CA SER A 169 -4.98 0.76 13.70
C SER A 169 -5.62 1.07 15.08
N GLY A 170 -6.87 1.55 15.10
CA GLY A 170 -7.53 2.06 16.30
C GLY A 170 -7.15 3.49 16.66
N THR A 171 -6.32 4.14 15.85
CA THR A 171 -5.87 5.52 16.02
C THR A 171 -6.58 6.48 15.09
N ILE A 172 -6.20 7.76 15.13
CA ILE A 172 -6.66 8.77 14.17
C ILE A 172 -5.88 8.76 12.85
N TYR A 173 -4.89 7.89 12.69
CA TYR A 173 -3.95 7.84 11.58
C TYR A 173 -4.28 6.68 10.63
N GLY A 174 -5.40 6.77 9.92
CA GLY A 174 -5.95 5.68 9.10
C GLY A 174 -5.27 5.44 7.75
N ALA A 175 -4.09 5.99 7.51
CA ALA A 175 -3.28 5.77 6.31
C ALA A 175 -1.84 6.22 6.54
N GLY A 176 -0.96 6.00 5.56
CA GLY A 176 0.42 6.52 5.54
C GLY A 176 1.45 5.55 6.04
N GLU A 177 1.07 4.32 6.34
CA GLU A 177 1.96 3.26 6.82
C GLU A 177 3.01 2.88 5.77
N GLU A 178 2.62 2.74 4.51
CA GLU A 178 3.56 2.47 3.41
C GLU A 178 4.46 3.67 3.13
N THR A 179 3.90 4.87 3.21
CA THR A 179 4.66 6.11 3.00
C THR A 179 5.73 6.29 4.09
N ASP A 180 5.36 6.07 5.36
CA ASP A 180 6.32 6.07 6.46
C ASP A 180 7.42 5.03 6.25
N PHE A 181 7.03 3.80 5.90
CA PHE A 181 7.94 2.68 5.72
C PHE A 181 8.98 2.95 4.64
N VAL A 182 8.54 3.40 3.46
CA VAL A 182 9.44 3.74 2.35
C VAL A 182 10.33 4.94 2.69
N LEU A 183 9.78 5.98 3.33
CA LEU A 183 10.57 7.16 3.71
C LEU A 183 11.63 6.86 4.77
N ARG A 184 11.38 5.91 5.69
CA ARG A 184 12.43 5.42 6.62
C ARG A 184 13.57 4.77 5.83
N GLY A 185 13.27 3.90 4.88
CA GLY A 185 14.27 3.29 4.02
C GLY A 185 15.06 4.30 3.20
N MET A 186 14.38 5.26 2.55
CA MET A 186 15.05 6.32 1.79
C MET A 186 15.98 7.18 2.68
N LYS A 187 15.58 7.48 3.92
CA LYS A 187 16.42 8.21 4.88
C LYS A 187 17.67 7.40 5.29
N SER A 188 17.57 6.08 5.29
CA SER A 188 18.68 5.16 5.52
C SER A 188 19.57 4.96 4.28
N GLY A 189 19.29 5.68 3.17
CA GLY A 189 20.10 5.64 1.95
C GLY A 189 19.60 4.64 0.90
N TYR A 190 18.51 3.95 1.13
CA TYR A 190 17.95 3.03 0.16
C TYR A 190 17.33 3.76 -1.04
N THR A 191 17.52 3.19 -2.22
CA THR A 191 17.04 3.71 -3.50
C THR A 191 16.08 2.72 -4.12
N GLY A 192 15.01 3.23 -4.71
CA GLY A 192 14.06 2.46 -5.50
C GLY A 192 13.93 2.97 -6.92
N VAL A 193 13.07 2.31 -7.68
CA VAL A 193 12.68 2.73 -9.02
C VAL A 193 11.17 2.59 -9.21
N PHE A 194 10.56 3.56 -9.85
CA PHE A 194 9.22 3.43 -10.40
C PHE A 194 9.31 2.87 -11.81
N LYS A 195 8.51 1.85 -12.11
CA LYS A 195 8.41 1.16 -13.40
C LYS A 195 7.06 1.45 -14.04
N LYS A 196 7.03 2.33 -15.04
CA LYS A 196 5.79 2.82 -15.67
C LYS A 196 5.01 1.75 -16.43
N ASP A 197 5.72 0.77 -17.00
CA ASP A 197 5.15 -0.27 -17.86
C ASP A 197 4.87 -1.60 -17.12
N LEU A 198 5.10 -1.66 -15.82
CA LEU A 198 4.72 -2.79 -14.97
C LEU A 198 3.46 -2.44 -14.18
N PHE A 199 2.46 -3.32 -14.20
CA PHE A 199 1.16 -3.04 -13.61
C PHE A 199 0.77 -4.06 -12.54
N VAL A 200 0.23 -3.51 -11.43
CA VAL A 200 -0.65 -4.23 -10.52
C VAL A 200 -2.01 -3.54 -10.61
N TYR A 201 -3.03 -4.25 -11.06
CA TYR A 201 -4.38 -3.70 -11.24
C TYR A 201 -5.10 -3.66 -9.90
N HIS A 202 -5.95 -2.64 -9.72
CA HIS A 202 -6.76 -2.46 -8.54
C HIS A 202 -8.09 -1.80 -8.93
N PRO A 203 -9.24 -2.24 -8.37
CA PRO A 203 -10.53 -1.61 -8.65
C PRO A 203 -10.54 -0.13 -8.29
N VAL A 204 -10.95 0.73 -9.22
CA VAL A 204 -11.18 2.15 -8.97
C VAL A 204 -12.66 2.37 -8.74
N LYS A 205 -13.05 2.59 -7.49
CA LYS A 205 -14.43 2.86 -7.10
C LYS A 205 -14.70 4.35 -7.15
N GLU A 206 -15.85 4.75 -7.71
CA GLU A 206 -16.29 6.15 -7.63
C GLU A 206 -16.43 6.58 -6.16
N GLU A 207 -15.88 7.74 -5.83
CA GLU A 207 -15.91 8.27 -4.47
C GLU A 207 -17.27 8.91 -4.20
N VAL A 208 -18.18 8.13 -3.59
CA VAL A 208 -19.47 8.65 -3.11
C VAL A 208 -19.25 9.37 -1.77
N ILE A 209 -19.60 10.68 -1.73
CA ILE A 209 -19.48 11.46 -0.50
C ILE A 209 -20.68 11.15 0.41
N ASN A 210 -20.42 10.41 1.49
CA ASN A 210 -21.37 10.03 2.53
C ASN A 210 -20.70 10.16 3.92
N GLU A 211 -21.40 9.86 4.99
CA GLU A 211 -20.83 9.94 6.35
C GLU A 211 -19.57 9.08 6.53
N GLN A 212 -19.53 7.90 5.92
CA GLN A 212 -18.38 7.00 6.02
C GLN A 212 -17.17 7.57 5.28
N SER A 213 -17.35 8.10 4.06
CA SER A 213 -16.27 8.74 3.31
C SER A 213 -15.77 10.01 4.00
N LEU A 214 -16.66 10.79 4.65
CA LEU A 214 -16.28 11.95 5.45
C LEU A 214 -15.46 11.57 6.69
N LYS A 215 -15.80 10.48 7.39
CA LYS A 215 -15.01 9.94 8.51
C LYS A 215 -13.64 9.44 8.02
N ARG A 216 -13.64 8.70 6.90
CA ARG A 216 -12.41 8.22 6.25
C ARG A 216 -11.49 9.38 5.85
N ALA A 217 -12.05 10.46 5.29
CA ALA A 217 -11.28 11.65 4.91
C ALA A 217 -10.50 12.27 6.08
N ILE A 218 -11.11 12.32 7.29
CA ILE A 218 -10.42 12.79 8.50
C ILE A 218 -9.30 11.84 8.89
N SER A 219 -9.58 10.54 8.93
CA SER A 219 -8.63 9.52 9.39
C SER A 219 -7.43 9.40 8.43
N TYR A 220 -7.66 9.33 7.12
CA TYR A 220 -6.59 9.26 6.12
C TYR A 220 -5.74 10.53 6.11
N ALA A 221 -6.37 11.70 6.19
CA ALA A 221 -5.64 12.95 6.31
C ALA A 221 -4.90 13.08 7.65
N GLY A 222 -5.38 12.41 8.69
CA GLY A 222 -4.68 12.26 9.97
C GLY A 222 -3.36 11.51 9.82
N GLY A 223 -3.38 10.37 9.13
CA GLY A 223 -2.16 9.62 8.79
C GLY A 223 -1.18 10.46 7.97
N PHE A 224 -1.67 11.16 6.93
CA PHE A 224 -0.83 12.09 6.15
C PHE A 224 -0.22 13.20 7.04
N GLY A 225 -0.99 13.78 7.97
CA GLY A 225 -0.47 14.76 8.94
C GLY A 225 0.64 14.18 9.81
N ARG A 226 0.50 12.92 10.27
CA ARG A 226 1.52 12.20 11.02
C ARG A 226 2.78 11.97 10.21
N VAL A 227 2.66 11.52 8.97
CA VAL A 227 3.81 11.36 8.04
C VAL A 227 4.54 12.69 7.83
N ILE A 228 3.80 13.81 7.66
CA ILE A 228 4.43 15.14 7.57
C ILE A 228 5.24 15.45 8.85
N ARG A 229 4.70 15.18 10.00
CA ARG A 229 5.37 15.38 11.29
C ARG A 229 6.67 14.59 11.40
N LEU A 230 6.64 13.33 10.98
CA LEU A 230 7.78 12.40 11.10
C LEU A 230 8.88 12.67 10.06
N HIS A 231 8.51 13.13 8.86
CA HIS A 231 9.43 13.11 7.73
C HIS A 231 9.74 14.45 7.09
N TYR A 232 8.82 15.45 7.13
CA TYR A 232 8.95 16.67 6.32
C TYR A 232 9.07 17.98 7.12
N GLY A 233 8.62 17.99 8.37
CA GLY A 233 8.71 19.16 9.26
C GLY A 233 7.69 20.26 8.97
N PHE A 234 7.79 21.37 9.74
CA PHE A 234 6.80 22.44 9.80
C PHE A 234 6.57 23.22 8.49
N PRO A 235 7.60 23.55 7.68
CA PRO A 235 7.37 24.26 6.41
C PRO A 235 6.50 23.45 5.43
N TYR A 236 6.69 22.15 5.36
CA TYR A 236 5.85 21.29 4.53
C TYR A 236 4.41 21.20 5.08
N PHE A 237 4.25 21.14 6.40
CA PHE A 237 2.95 21.21 7.04
C PHE A 237 2.18 22.48 6.64
N LEU A 238 2.81 23.67 6.68
CA LEU A 238 2.18 24.93 6.26
C LEU A 238 1.72 24.88 4.79
N ARG A 239 2.53 24.32 3.90
CA ARG A 239 2.15 24.13 2.48
C ARG A 239 0.95 23.19 2.34
N ALA A 240 0.94 22.07 3.08
CA ALA A 240 -0.18 21.12 3.07
C ALA A 240 -1.49 21.76 3.58
N ILE A 241 -1.42 22.54 4.65
CA ILE A 241 -2.56 23.30 5.19
C ILE A 241 -3.06 24.33 4.17
N ALA A 242 -2.16 25.13 3.57
CA ALA A 242 -2.54 26.13 2.57
C ALA A 242 -3.26 25.46 1.37
N ALA A 243 -2.72 24.35 0.85
CA ALA A 243 -3.33 23.59 -0.24
C ALA A 243 -4.71 23.01 0.15
N ALA A 244 -4.85 22.46 1.36
CA ALA A 244 -6.12 21.90 1.84
C ALA A 244 -7.16 23.00 2.06
N THR A 245 -6.76 24.16 2.58
CA THR A 245 -7.62 25.34 2.74
C THR A 245 -8.11 25.86 1.39
N PHE A 246 -7.20 26.01 0.43
CA PHE A 246 -7.54 26.45 -0.93
C PHE A 246 -8.59 25.52 -1.57
N ARG A 247 -8.37 24.19 -1.51
CA ARG A 247 -9.35 23.22 -2.01
C ARG A 247 -10.70 23.31 -1.30
N THR A 248 -10.72 23.60 0.00
CA THR A 248 -11.95 23.77 0.77
C THR A 248 -12.74 25.00 0.31
N VAL A 249 -12.06 26.13 0.06
CA VAL A 249 -12.69 27.39 -0.37
C VAL A 249 -13.14 27.32 -1.83
N GLN A 250 -12.33 26.73 -2.71
CA GLN A 250 -12.62 26.65 -4.14
C GLN A 250 -13.84 25.78 -4.48
N ASN A 251 -14.18 24.81 -3.62
CA ASN A 251 -15.29 23.91 -3.89
C ASN A 251 -16.64 24.53 -3.55
N ILE A 252 -17.47 24.74 -4.58
CA ILE A 252 -18.82 25.31 -4.50
C ILE A 252 -19.82 24.30 -3.92
N SER A 253 -19.66 23.00 -4.26
CA SER A 253 -20.51 21.93 -3.73
C SER A 253 -20.33 21.77 -2.22
N ASN A 254 -21.45 21.75 -1.49
CA ASN A 254 -21.46 21.66 -0.03
C ASN A 254 -20.77 20.38 0.47
N ASP A 255 -20.98 19.25 -0.21
CA ASP A 255 -20.41 17.97 0.19
C ASP A 255 -18.90 17.88 -0.10
N LYS A 256 -18.46 18.33 -1.28
CA LYS A 256 -17.02 18.44 -1.58
C LYS A 256 -16.31 19.40 -0.63
N ARG A 257 -16.95 20.51 -0.28
CA ARG A 257 -16.40 21.44 0.71
C ARG A 257 -16.26 20.81 2.09
N LYS A 258 -17.30 20.07 2.57
CA LYS A 258 -17.23 19.29 3.82
C LYS A 258 -16.11 18.25 3.79
N PHE A 259 -15.97 17.52 2.67
CA PHE A 259 -14.92 16.54 2.49
C PHE A 259 -13.52 17.16 2.63
N HIS A 260 -13.25 18.27 1.93
CA HIS A 260 -11.96 18.96 2.03
C HIS A 260 -11.72 19.61 3.38
N ALA A 261 -12.76 20.16 4.04
CA ALA A 261 -12.66 20.67 5.42
C ALA A 261 -12.32 19.56 6.41
N ASN A 262 -12.86 18.35 6.23
CA ASN A 262 -12.51 17.17 7.02
C ASN A 262 -11.06 16.75 6.79
N ARG A 263 -10.57 16.80 5.55
CA ARG A 263 -9.14 16.55 5.26
C ARG A 263 -8.24 17.57 5.95
N LEU A 264 -8.56 18.86 5.86
CA LEU A 264 -7.83 19.91 6.57
C LEU A 264 -7.77 19.63 8.08
N LYS A 265 -8.93 19.32 8.70
CA LYS A 265 -9.01 18.94 10.11
C LYS A 265 -8.16 17.70 10.43
N GLY A 266 -8.16 16.69 9.55
CA GLY A 266 -7.34 15.49 9.68
C GLY A 266 -5.85 15.82 9.69
N ILE A 267 -5.35 16.59 8.71
CA ILE A 267 -3.93 16.98 8.61
C ILE A 267 -3.48 17.70 9.91
N MET A 268 -4.26 18.65 10.37
CA MET A 268 -3.95 19.38 11.62
C MET A 268 -3.88 18.44 12.81
N ARG A 269 -4.88 17.57 12.98
CA ARG A 269 -4.91 16.60 14.10
C ARG A 269 -3.73 15.62 14.04
N GLY A 270 -3.43 15.12 12.85
CA GLY A 270 -2.35 14.17 12.66
C GLY A 270 -0.97 14.75 12.88
N TYR A 271 -0.79 16.04 12.60
CA TYR A 271 0.49 16.72 12.82
C TYR A 271 0.75 17.06 14.30
N PHE A 272 -0.28 17.46 15.07
CA PHE A 272 -0.11 17.94 16.43
C PHE A 272 -0.34 16.88 17.53
N LYS A 273 -0.92 15.74 17.18
CA LYS A 273 -1.08 14.61 18.11
C LYS A 273 0.00 13.56 17.87
#